data_731f7f8e29471cc8d2d6075d7c599e18
#
_entry.id   731f7f8e29471cc8d2d6075d7c599e18
#
_cell.length_a   1.000
_cell.length_b   1.000
_cell.length_c   1.000
_cell.angle_alpha   90.00
_cell.angle_beta   90.00
_cell.angle_gamma   90.00
#
_symmetry.space_group_name_H-M   'P 1'
#
loop_
_entity.id
_entity.type
_entity.pdbx_description
1 polymer ?
#
loop_
_entity_poly.entity_id
_entity_poly.type
_entity_poly.pdbx_seq_one_letter_code
_entity_poly.pdbx_strand_id
1 'polypeptide(L)'
;MEILIERFERTETSTISNCMVDGIFECYILEDTDRGLTKDMPLAVIKDQKVYGKTAIPAGRYEVVITYSERFKKPLPLLLGVPGYEGIRIHPGNTAENTLGCLLPGLEFKKDMVTESRAAFKDLFLKIQAASKRSKVFVEIK
;
A
#
# COMPACT_ATOMS: atom_id res chain seq x y z
N MET A 1 11.02 -7.26 9.64
CA MET A 1 10.53 -7.61 8.30
C MET A 1 10.60 -6.39 7.41
N GLU A 2 11.15 -6.56 6.23
CA GLU A 2 11.19 -5.51 5.21
C GLU A 2 10.32 -5.91 4.03
N ILE A 3 9.36 -5.05 3.72
CA ILE A 3 8.48 -5.22 2.57
C ILE A 3 8.90 -4.19 1.52
N LEU A 4 9.21 -4.66 0.31
CA LEU A 4 9.58 -3.78 -0.80
C LEU A 4 8.46 -3.79 -1.82
N ILE A 5 7.94 -2.61 -2.13
CA ILE A 5 6.90 -2.42 -3.14
C ILE A 5 7.52 -1.62 -4.28
N GLU A 6 7.73 -2.28 -5.42
CA GLU A 6 8.32 -1.67 -6.60
C GLU A 6 7.26 -1.44 -7.66
N ARG A 7 6.97 -0.17 -7.91
CA ARG A 7 5.99 0.25 -8.91
C ARG A 7 6.55 0.00 -10.30
N PHE A 8 5.81 -0.71 -11.17
CA PHE A 8 6.31 -1.04 -12.51
C PHE A 8 5.30 -0.75 -13.62
N GLU A 9 4.00 -0.68 -13.33
CA GLU A 9 3.00 -0.35 -14.36
C GLU A 9 2.14 0.81 -13.86
N ARG A 10 2.15 1.89 -14.63
CA ARG A 10 1.44 3.12 -14.31
C ARG A 10 0.49 3.46 -15.44
N THR A 11 -0.79 3.66 -15.08
CA THR A 11 -1.81 4.17 -16.00
C THR A 11 -2.38 5.48 -15.47
N GLU A 12 -3.36 6.04 -16.14
CA GLU A 12 -4.03 7.26 -15.67
C GLU A 12 -4.81 7.03 -14.38
N THR A 13 -5.22 5.78 -14.09
CA THR A 13 -6.13 5.49 -12.98
C THR A 13 -5.53 4.62 -11.89
N SER A 14 -4.42 3.94 -12.15
CA SER A 14 -3.84 3.03 -11.15
C SER A 14 -2.34 2.82 -11.31
N THR A 15 -1.77 2.18 -10.30
CA THR A 15 -0.36 1.80 -10.27
C THR A 15 -0.28 0.36 -9.77
N ILE A 16 0.45 -0.49 -10.49
CA ILE A 16 0.69 -1.88 -10.10
C ILE A 16 2.15 -2.02 -9.71
N SER A 17 2.38 -2.73 -8.62
CA SER A 17 3.72 -2.96 -8.06
C SER A 17 3.95 -4.43 -7.78
N ASN A 18 5.22 -4.83 -7.81
CA ASN A 18 5.67 -6.08 -7.20
C ASN A 18 5.80 -5.85 -5.69
N CYS A 19 5.44 -6.84 -4.90
CA CYS A 19 5.61 -6.83 -3.45
C CYS A 19 6.54 -7.97 -3.03
N MET A 20 7.68 -7.62 -2.44
CA MET A 20 8.66 -8.57 -1.95
C MET A 20 8.66 -8.53 -0.42
N VAL A 21 8.65 -9.68 0.22
CA VAL A 21 8.78 -9.80 1.67
C VAL A 21 10.12 -10.42 1.98
N ASP A 22 10.99 -9.67 2.65
CA ASP A 22 12.36 -10.11 2.98
C ASP A 22 13.09 -10.70 1.74
N GLY A 23 12.95 -10.02 0.60
CA GLY A 23 13.61 -10.38 -0.64
C GLY A 23 12.91 -11.45 -1.49
N ILE A 24 11.77 -11.98 -1.03
CA ILE A 24 11.04 -13.03 -1.75
C ILE A 24 9.73 -12.47 -2.27
N PHE A 25 9.42 -12.74 -3.54
CA PHE A 25 8.16 -12.28 -4.13
C PHE A 25 6.96 -12.82 -3.35
N GLU A 26 6.06 -11.92 -2.98
CA GLU A 26 4.86 -12.26 -2.22
C GLU A 26 3.59 -12.14 -3.06
N CYS A 27 3.38 -10.98 -3.67
CA CYS A 27 2.14 -10.67 -4.39
C CYS A 27 2.33 -9.39 -5.20
N TYR A 28 1.27 -8.97 -5.89
CA TYR A 28 1.19 -7.66 -6.52
C TYR A 28 0.43 -6.71 -5.60
N ILE A 29 0.67 -5.42 -5.78
CA ILE A 29 -0.04 -4.36 -5.05
C ILE A 29 -0.63 -3.41 -6.08
N LEU A 30 -1.89 -3.05 -5.89
CA LEU A 30 -2.53 -1.98 -6.66
C LEU A 30 -2.69 -0.75 -5.78
N GLU A 31 -2.35 0.40 -6.34
CA GLU A 31 -2.55 1.71 -5.74
C GLU A 31 -3.27 2.63 -6.73
N ASP A 32 -3.70 3.78 -6.24
CA ASP A 32 -4.20 4.85 -7.09
C ASP A 32 -3.09 5.37 -8.02
N THR A 33 -3.36 6.44 -8.75
CA THR A 33 -2.42 7.03 -9.72
C THR A 33 -1.16 7.54 -9.04
N ASP A 34 0.00 7.09 -9.53
CA ASP A 34 1.31 7.59 -9.09
C ASP A 34 1.56 8.96 -9.75
N ARG A 35 1.57 10.01 -8.94
CA ARG A 35 1.80 11.39 -9.42
C ARG A 35 3.21 11.87 -9.13
N GLY A 36 4.13 10.94 -8.88
CA GLY A 36 5.54 11.26 -8.66
C GLY A 36 5.85 11.84 -7.30
N LEU A 37 4.96 11.67 -6.32
CA LEU A 37 5.20 12.18 -4.98
C LEU A 37 6.24 11.35 -4.25
N THR A 38 7.11 12.02 -3.48
CA THR A 38 8.09 11.35 -2.61
C THR A 38 7.95 11.86 -1.19
N LYS A 39 8.30 11.01 -0.24
CA LYS A 39 8.15 11.29 1.19
C LYS A 39 8.94 12.53 1.64
N ASP A 40 10.06 12.81 0.98
CA ASP A 40 10.95 13.94 1.32
C ASP A 40 10.50 15.27 0.73
N MET A 41 9.45 15.29 -0.10
CA MET A 41 8.91 16.54 -0.60
C MET A 41 8.28 17.36 0.53
N PRO A 42 8.30 18.71 0.45
CA PRO A 42 7.58 19.53 1.41
C PRO A 42 6.10 19.17 1.47
N LEU A 43 5.52 19.15 2.67
CA LEU A 43 4.12 18.77 2.87
C LEU A 43 3.17 19.62 2.01
N ALA A 44 3.45 20.91 1.87
CA ALA A 44 2.62 21.80 1.06
C ALA A 44 2.60 21.38 -0.42
N VAL A 45 3.74 20.89 -0.94
CA VAL A 45 3.83 20.41 -2.32
C VAL A 45 3.02 19.13 -2.48
N ILE A 46 3.12 18.20 -1.54
CA ILE A 46 2.35 16.95 -1.57
C ILE A 46 0.85 17.26 -1.57
N LYS A 47 0.40 18.13 -0.67
CA LYS A 47 -1.02 18.49 -0.58
C LYS A 47 -1.52 19.21 -1.82
N ASP A 48 -0.68 20.03 -2.45
CA ASP A 48 -1.04 20.75 -3.67
C ASP A 48 -1.22 19.82 -4.87
N GLN A 49 -0.32 18.84 -5.01
CA GLN A 49 -0.33 17.94 -6.17
C GLN A 49 -1.27 16.75 -6.01
N LYS A 50 -1.69 16.44 -4.79
CA LYS A 50 -2.56 15.32 -4.50
C LYS A 50 -3.99 15.60 -4.98
N VAL A 51 -4.54 14.67 -5.76
CA VAL A 51 -5.97 14.65 -6.10
C VAL A 51 -6.66 13.71 -5.11
N TYR A 52 -7.55 14.23 -4.28
CA TYR A 52 -8.20 13.48 -3.21
C TYR A 52 -8.81 12.17 -3.72
N GLY A 53 -8.51 11.08 -3.02
CA GLY A 53 -9.04 9.76 -3.34
C GLY A 53 -8.53 9.13 -4.63
N LYS A 54 -7.61 9.78 -5.34
CA LYS A 54 -7.13 9.34 -6.66
C LYS A 54 -5.62 9.44 -6.80
N THR A 55 -4.88 9.43 -5.70
CA THR A 55 -3.43 9.59 -5.73
C THR A 55 -2.75 8.56 -4.85
N ALA A 56 -1.79 7.82 -5.41
CA ALA A 56 -0.94 6.91 -4.66
C ALA A 56 -0.10 7.71 -3.65
N ILE A 57 0.17 7.09 -2.50
CA ILE A 57 0.94 7.74 -1.45
C ILE A 57 2.37 8.04 -1.91
N PRO A 58 3.03 9.02 -1.29
CA PRO A 58 4.42 9.32 -1.65
C PRO A 58 5.33 8.11 -1.50
N ALA A 59 6.22 7.91 -2.46
CA ALA A 59 7.25 6.88 -2.37
C ALA A 59 8.15 7.17 -1.17
N GLY A 60 8.56 6.13 -0.47
CA GLY A 60 9.38 6.25 0.72
C GLY A 60 9.24 5.06 1.65
N ARG A 61 9.86 5.14 2.82
CA ARG A 61 9.87 4.06 3.80
C ARG A 61 8.97 4.42 4.98
N TYR A 62 8.08 3.49 5.35
CA TYR A 62 7.08 3.68 6.40
C TYR A 62 7.08 2.50 7.35
N GLU A 63 6.93 2.77 8.64
CA GLU A 63 6.70 1.71 9.62
C GLU A 63 5.26 1.22 9.50
N VAL A 64 5.05 -0.09 9.64
CA VAL A 64 3.74 -0.73 9.55
C VAL A 64 3.39 -1.32 10.91
N VAL A 65 2.22 -0.96 11.41
CA VAL A 65 1.66 -1.52 12.64
C VAL A 65 0.27 -2.08 12.37
N ILE A 66 -0.21 -2.98 13.22
CA ILE A 66 -1.57 -3.50 13.09
C ILE A 66 -2.43 -2.81 14.13
N THR A 67 -3.47 -2.12 13.68
CA THR A 67 -4.43 -1.45 14.56
C THR A 67 -5.85 -1.70 14.08
N TYR A 68 -6.82 -1.50 14.96
CA TYR A 68 -8.23 -1.64 14.60
C TYR A 68 -8.65 -0.54 13.63
N SER A 69 -9.31 -0.93 12.55
CA SER A 69 -9.88 0.01 11.57
C SER A 69 -11.35 0.23 11.85
N GLU A 70 -11.74 1.45 12.19
CA GLU A 70 -13.14 1.80 12.38
C GLU A 70 -13.94 1.64 11.08
N ARG A 71 -13.33 1.97 9.94
CA ARG A 71 -13.98 1.87 8.63
C ARG A 71 -14.27 0.41 8.26
N PHE A 72 -13.29 -0.48 8.44
CA PHE A 72 -13.40 -1.88 8.02
C PHE A 72 -13.85 -2.80 9.16
N LYS A 73 -13.95 -2.27 10.38
CA LYS A 73 -14.43 -3.01 11.58
C LYS A 73 -13.59 -4.24 11.89
N LYS A 74 -12.26 -4.13 11.70
CA LYS A 74 -11.32 -5.20 12.02
C LYS A 74 -9.88 -4.67 12.07
N PRO A 75 -8.93 -5.43 12.69
CA PRO A 75 -7.52 -5.06 12.65
C PRO A 75 -6.96 -5.18 11.24
N LEU A 76 -6.20 -4.18 10.81
CA LEU A 76 -5.55 -4.14 9.51
C LEU A 76 -4.19 -3.46 9.64
N PRO A 77 -3.21 -3.79 8.75
CA PRO A 77 -1.94 -3.08 8.73
C PRO A 77 -2.17 -1.60 8.44
N LEU A 78 -1.45 -0.76 9.18
CA LEU A 78 -1.49 0.70 9.05
C LEU A 78 -0.07 1.22 8.80
N LEU A 79 0.10 2.06 7.78
CA LEU A 79 1.36 2.75 7.53
C LEU A 79 1.40 4.03 8.34
N LEU A 80 2.47 4.22 9.13
CA LEU A 80 2.62 5.38 10.01
C LEU A 80 3.28 6.54 9.30
N GLY A 81 2.80 7.75 9.58
CA GLY A 81 3.48 8.97 9.16
C GLY A 81 3.51 9.22 7.66
N VAL A 82 2.47 8.82 6.93
CA VAL A 82 2.39 9.09 5.50
C VAL A 82 2.05 10.56 5.29
N PRO A 83 2.96 11.38 4.72
CA PRO A 83 2.71 12.81 4.61
C PRO A 83 1.54 13.12 3.68
N GLY A 84 0.62 13.96 4.17
CA GLY A 84 -0.56 14.35 3.43
C GLY A 84 -1.70 13.34 3.42
N TYR A 85 -1.58 12.25 4.18
CA TYR A 85 -2.57 11.18 4.26
C TYR A 85 -2.82 10.77 5.69
N GLU A 86 -3.99 10.20 5.94
CA GLU A 86 -4.34 9.57 7.21
C GLU A 86 -4.99 8.21 6.94
N GLY A 87 -4.74 7.25 7.82
CA GLY A 87 -5.40 5.95 7.76
C GLY A 87 -5.04 5.12 6.54
N ILE A 88 -3.81 5.23 6.04
CA ILE A 88 -3.34 4.41 4.93
C ILE A 88 -3.09 3.01 5.41
N ARG A 89 -3.81 2.06 4.82
CA ARG A 89 -3.78 0.65 5.22
C ARG A 89 -3.53 -0.26 4.04
N ILE A 90 -3.21 -1.50 4.35
CA ILE A 90 -3.22 -2.61 3.38
C ILE A 90 -4.54 -3.35 3.63
N HIS A 91 -5.37 -3.47 2.59
CA HIS A 91 -6.65 -4.17 2.71
C HIS A 91 -7.05 -4.78 1.36
N PRO A 92 -8.01 -5.72 1.34
CA PRO A 92 -8.47 -6.30 0.07
C PRO A 92 -9.21 -5.30 -0.81
N GLY A 93 -9.12 -5.50 -2.11
CA GLY A 93 -9.79 -4.74 -3.14
C GLY A 93 -9.17 -5.05 -4.49
N ASN A 94 -9.86 -4.78 -5.58
CA ASN A 94 -9.43 -5.22 -6.91
C ASN A 94 -9.06 -4.07 -7.85
N THR A 95 -9.64 -2.89 -7.67
CA THR A 95 -9.42 -1.73 -8.54
C THR A 95 -9.22 -0.47 -7.71
N ALA A 96 -8.74 0.60 -8.36
CA ALA A 96 -8.52 1.89 -7.69
C ALA A 96 -9.81 2.46 -7.09
N GLU A 97 -10.97 2.07 -7.59
CA GLU A 97 -12.25 2.51 -7.03
C GLU A 97 -12.51 1.92 -5.64
N ASN A 98 -11.79 0.87 -5.25
CA ASN A 98 -11.92 0.25 -3.94
C ASN A 98 -11.02 0.87 -2.87
N THR A 99 -10.32 1.95 -3.19
CA THR A 99 -9.36 2.55 -2.26
C THR A 99 -9.30 4.07 -2.39
N LEU A 100 -8.88 4.71 -1.31
CA LEU A 100 -8.61 6.15 -1.24
C LEU A 100 -7.14 6.36 -0.83
N GLY A 101 -6.22 5.72 -1.57
CA GLY A 101 -4.78 5.79 -1.29
C GLY A 101 -4.21 4.56 -0.61
N CYS A 102 -5.06 3.62 -0.16
CA CYS A 102 -4.58 2.38 0.46
C CYS A 102 -3.99 1.41 -0.56
N LEU A 103 -3.31 0.39 -0.06
CA LEU A 103 -2.59 -0.59 -0.86
C LEU A 103 -3.40 -1.88 -0.93
N LEU A 104 -3.65 -2.38 -2.14
CA LEU A 104 -4.51 -3.54 -2.38
C LEU A 104 -3.69 -4.73 -2.90
N PRO A 105 -3.49 -5.79 -2.08
CA PRO A 105 -2.77 -6.98 -2.56
C PRO A 105 -3.59 -7.79 -3.56
N GLY A 106 -2.90 -8.49 -4.46
CA GLY A 106 -3.50 -9.46 -5.38
C GLY A 106 -2.50 -10.52 -5.79
N LEU A 107 -2.98 -11.74 -6.09
CA LEU A 107 -2.12 -12.82 -6.54
C LEU A 107 -1.71 -12.66 -8.00
N GLU A 108 -2.59 -12.04 -8.80
CA GLU A 108 -2.34 -11.75 -10.20
C GLU A 108 -2.78 -10.33 -10.51
N PHE A 109 -2.40 -9.82 -11.68
CA PHE A 109 -2.82 -8.50 -12.11
C PHE A 109 -3.21 -8.49 -13.59
N LYS A 110 -4.05 -7.53 -13.92
CA LYS A 110 -4.39 -7.13 -15.29
C LYS A 110 -4.32 -5.61 -15.34
N LYS A 111 -4.58 -5.01 -16.50
CA LYS A 111 -4.59 -3.56 -16.59
C LYS A 111 -5.57 -2.96 -15.57
N ASP A 112 -5.08 -2.07 -14.73
CA ASP A 112 -5.87 -1.35 -13.70
C ASP A 112 -6.58 -2.27 -12.70
N MET A 113 -6.07 -3.49 -12.48
CA MET A 113 -6.76 -4.48 -11.65
C MET A 113 -5.78 -5.47 -11.03
N VAL A 114 -6.05 -5.89 -9.80
CA VAL A 114 -5.47 -7.10 -9.22
C VAL A 114 -6.59 -8.09 -8.95
N THR A 115 -6.25 -9.38 -8.95
CA THR A 115 -7.22 -10.45 -8.74
C THR A 115 -6.83 -11.30 -7.52
N GLU A 116 -7.79 -12.06 -7.02
CA GLU A 116 -7.62 -12.90 -5.83
C GLU A 116 -7.06 -12.12 -4.65
N SER A 117 -7.60 -10.92 -4.44
CA SER A 117 -7.10 -9.99 -3.44
C SER A 117 -7.26 -10.51 -2.03
N ARG A 118 -8.37 -11.18 -1.72
CA ARG A 118 -8.58 -11.72 -0.37
C ARG A 118 -7.55 -12.76 0.01
N ALA A 119 -7.20 -13.65 -0.92
CA ALA A 119 -6.17 -14.67 -0.69
C ALA A 119 -4.80 -14.03 -0.51
N ALA A 120 -4.44 -13.10 -1.39
CA ALA A 120 -3.17 -12.38 -1.30
C ALA A 120 -3.07 -11.60 0.01
N PHE A 121 -4.13 -10.90 0.39
CA PHE A 121 -4.17 -10.14 1.63
C PHE A 121 -4.01 -11.04 2.85
N LYS A 122 -4.73 -12.16 2.88
CA LYS A 122 -4.65 -13.10 4.00
C LYS A 122 -3.22 -13.58 4.23
N ASP A 123 -2.53 -14.00 3.17
CA ASP A 123 -1.16 -14.48 3.26
C ASP A 123 -0.21 -13.40 3.75
N LEU A 124 -0.31 -12.20 3.18
CA LEU A 124 0.52 -11.06 3.57
C LEU A 124 0.23 -10.63 5.01
N PHE A 125 -1.04 -10.56 5.38
CA PHE A 125 -1.44 -10.17 6.74
C PHE A 125 -0.88 -11.11 7.79
N LEU A 126 -0.96 -12.43 7.56
CA LEU A 126 -0.42 -13.42 8.50
C LEU A 126 1.08 -13.24 8.69
N LYS A 127 1.81 -12.94 7.62
CA LYS A 127 3.25 -12.68 7.70
C LYS A 127 3.57 -11.40 8.48
N ILE A 128 2.84 -10.34 8.22
CA ILE A 128 3.00 -9.07 8.97
C ILE A 128 2.68 -9.28 10.44
N GLN A 129 1.58 -9.98 10.74
CA GLN A 129 1.16 -10.25 12.10
C GLN A 129 2.22 -11.04 12.87
N ALA A 130 2.75 -12.11 12.27
CA ALA A 130 3.80 -12.91 12.89
C ALA A 130 5.08 -12.11 13.12
N ALA A 131 5.50 -11.32 12.14
CA ALA A 131 6.71 -10.51 12.24
C ALA A 131 6.59 -9.41 13.30
N SER A 132 5.44 -8.75 13.39
CA SER A 132 5.24 -7.65 14.33
C SER A 132 5.28 -8.07 15.80
N LYS A 133 5.16 -9.36 16.08
CA LYS A 133 5.34 -9.91 17.43
C LYS A 133 6.82 -9.99 17.85
N ARG A 134 7.74 -9.89 16.89
CA ARG A 134 9.18 -10.06 17.12
C ARG A 134 9.97 -8.77 16.93
N SER A 135 9.58 -7.96 15.97
CA SER A 135 10.32 -6.76 15.59
C SER A 135 9.41 -5.81 14.81
N LYS A 136 9.96 -4.64 14.48
CA LYS A 136 9.23 -3.69 13.65
C LYS A 136 9.12 -4.21 12.21
N VAL A 137 8.04 -3.81 11.56
CA VAL A 137 7.79 -4.08 10.13
C VAL A 137 7.86 -2.76 9.39
N PHE A 138 8.59 -2.75 8.27
CA PHE A 138 8.70 -1.57 7.41
C PHE A 138 8.29 -1.92 5.99
N VAL A 139 7.69 -0.95 5.31
CA VAL A 139 7.43 -1.00 3.88
C VAL A 139 8.21 0.11 3.21
N GLU A 140 8.90 -0.23 2.12
CA GLU A 140 9.54 0.76 1.26
C GLU A 140 8.84 0.75 -0.09
N ILE A 141 8.38 1.91 -0.55
CA ILE A 141 7.71 2.08 -1.82
C ILE A 141 8.64 2.88 -2.75
N LYS A 142 8.91 2.28 -3.89
CA LYS A 142 9.76 2.89 -4.93
C LYS A 142 9.02 3.08 -6.23
#